data_68a9676a1e8ddb7e3dbf7df597fe6889
#
_entry.id   68a9676a1e8ddb7e3dbf7df597fe6889
#
_cell.length_a   1.000
_cell.length_b   1.000
_cell.length_c   1.000
_cell.angle_alpha   90.00
_cell.angle_beta   90.00
_cell.angle_gamma   90.00
#
_symmetry.space_group_name_H-M   'P 1'
#
loop_
_entity.id
_entity.type
_entity.pdbx_description
1 polymer ?
#
loop_
_entity_poly.entity_id
_entity_poly.type
_entity_poly.pdbx_seq_one_letter_code
_entity_poly.pdbx_strand_id
1 'polypeptide(L)'
;MRRLDVAMADNLFPLMFWAIGQGLVAGAWPGNGAGYVTGGSPRYGLYPTKDGRVVAAAPLEQKFWDTFCDLIGLEPEFRDDGKNPAATKARIAAIIATETADIWRSRFAGKDCCCTIVANLGDALTDPHYTARGVFQHVLTNPEGAAMPALPVPLDPGFRAAPATAIASPALGADNKTYLA
;
A
#
# COMPACT_ATOMS: atom_id res chain seq x y z
N MET A 1 -34.30 16.53 -6.90
CA MET A 1 -33.01 15.86 -7.20
C MET A 1 -31.91 16.61 -6.48
N ARG A 2 -31.03 15.92 -5.73
CA ARG A 2 -29.82 16.55 -5.11
C ARG A 2 -28.65 16.37 -6.07
N ARG A 3 -28.00 17.46 -6.46
CA ARG A 3 -26.76 17.41 -7.23
C ARG A 3 -25.58 17.24 -6.27
N LEU A 4 -24.72 16.28 -6.52
CA LEU A 4 -23.45 16.10 -5.83
C LEU A 4 -22.33 16.55 -6.77
N ASP A 5 -21.47 17.45 -6.28
CA ASP A 5 -20.25 17.87 -6.95
C ASP A 5 -19.05 17.30 -6.18
N VAL A 6 -18.28 16.44 -6.82
CA VAL A 6 -17.15 15.75 -6.21
C VAL A 6 -15.89 16.03 -7.05
N ALA A 7 -15.11 17.02 -6.61
CA ALA A 7 -13.86 17.38 -7.28
C ALA A 7 -12.73 16.42 -6.86
N MET A 8 -12.07 15.79 -7.82
CA MET A 8 -10.92 14.91 -7.55
C MET A 8 -9.78 15.67 -6.87
N ALA A 9 -9.49 16.90 -7.32
CA ALA A 9 -8.40 17.71 -6.78
C ALA A 9 -8.60 18.05 -5.30
N ASP A 10 -9.83 18.44 -4.90
CA ASP A 10 -10.13 18.81 -3.52
C ASP A 10 -9.96 17.62 -2.57
N ASN A 11 -10.30 16.42 -3.04
CA ASN A 11 -10.17 15.17 -2.28
C ASN A 11 -8.72 14.69 -2.12
N LEU A 12 -7.74 15.30 -2.79
CA LEU A 12 -6.32 15.02 -2.55
C LEU A 12 -5.79 15.74 -1.30
N PHE A 13 -6.33 16.90 -0.93
CA PHE A 13 -5.83 17.66 0.21
C PHE A 13 -5.92 16.91 1.56
N PRO A 14 -6.98 16.17 1.89
CA PRO A 14 -7.00 15.34 3.09
C PRO A 14 -5.86 14.32 3.16
N LEU A 15 -5.39 13.79 2.03
CA LEU A 15 -4.26 12.87 1.97
C LEU A 15 -2.91 13.58 2.18
N MET A 16 -2.86 14.89 1.94
CA MET A 16 -1.66 15.70 2.07
C MET A 16 -1.51 16.36 3.47
N PHE A 17 -2.36 16.03 4.43
CA PHE A 17 -2.39 16.69 5.75
C PHE A 17 -1.02 16.69 6.44
N TRP A 18 -0.25 15.61 6.30
CA TRP A 18 1.08 15.48 6.90
C TRP A 18 2.08 16.48 6.29
N ALA A 19 2.13 16.56 4.97
CA ALA A 19 3.00 17.49 4.25
C ALA A 19 2.60 18.95 4.49
N ILE A 20 1.30 19.24 4.54
CA ILE A 20 0.76 20.56 4.85
C ILE A 20 1.13 20.96 6.29
N GLY A 21 0.95 20.07 7.26
CA GLY A 21 1.35 20.30 8.65
C GLY A 21 2.85 20.58 8.78
N GLN A 22 3.70 19.81 8.12
CA GLN A 22 5.14 20.03 8.09
C GLN A 22 5.48 21.40 7.50
N GLY A 23 4.90 21.75 6.36
CA GLY A 23 5.16 23.05 5.71
C GLY A 23 4.72 24.24 6.54
N LEU A 24 3.52 24.19 7.12
CA LEU A 24 2.94 25.31 7.89
C LEU A 24 3.52 25.45 9.30
N VAL A 25 3.83 24.32 9.97
CA VAL A 25 4.30 24.34 11.36
C VAL A 25 5.82 24.41 11.46
N ALA A 26 6.53 23.59 10.66
CA ALA A 26 7.99 23.55 10.66
C ALA A 26 8.66 24.47 9.64
N GLY A 27 7.90 25.10 8.77
CA GLY A 27 8.42 26.00 7.72
C GLY A 27 9.22 25.28 6.62
N ALA A 28 9.13 23.94 6.55
CA ALA A 28 9.91 23.12 5.64
C ALA A 28 8.97 22.25 4.77
N TRP A 29 8.77 22.64 3.53
CA TRP A 29 7.96 21.87 2.59
C TRP A 29 8.74 20.62 2.11
N PRO A 30 8.19 19.42 2.19
CA PRO A 30 8.86 18.22 1.73
C PRO A 30 8.95 18.21 0.19
N GLY A 31 10.09 17.81 -0.34
CA GLY A 31 10.25 17.50 -1.75
C GLY A 31 9.59 16.16 -2.12
N ASN A 32 9.54 15.85 -3.42
CA ASN A 32 8.99 14.59 -3.93
C ASN A 32 9.75 13.39 -3.36
N GLY A 33 9.04 12.47 -2.68
CA GLY A 33 9.64 11.29 -2.07
C GLY A 33 10.59 11.59 -0.91
N ALA A 34 10.63 12.83 -0.39
CA ALA A 34 11.56 13.27 0.65
C ALA A 34 10.89 13.53 2.01
N GLY A 35 9.58 13.40 2.12
CA GLY A 35 8.88 13.49 3.40
C GLY A 35 9.16 12.28 4.28
N TYR A 36 8.96 12.44 5.59
CA TYR A 36 9.27 11.43 6.61
C TYR A 36 8.65 10.06 6.31
N VAL A 37 7.40 10.04 5.86
CA VAL A 37 6.66 8.81 5.51
C VAL A 37 6.46 8.62 3.99
N THR A 38 7.23 9.32 3.17
CA THR A 38 7.17 9.19 1.71
C THR A 38 8.52 8.81 1.09
N GLY A 39 9.41 8.24 1.90
CA GLY A 39 10.72 7.75 1.45
C GLY A 39 11.91 8.60 1.88
N GLY A 40 11.73 9.70 2.59
CA GLY A 40 12.82 10.53 3.13
C GLY A 40 13.57 9.88 4.29
N SER A 41 12.87 9.10 5.12
CA SER A 41 13.48 8.37 6.24
C SER A 41 13.98 6.98 5.83
N PRO A 42 15.15 6.54 6.33
CA PRO A 42 15.59 5.14 6.22
C PRO A 42 14.60 4.15 6.85
N ARG A 43 13.86 4.61 7.87
CA ARG A 43 12.86 3.82 8.59
C ARG A 43 11.53 3.69 7.83
N TYR A 44 11.35 4.43 6.72
CA TYR A 44 10.12 4.37 5.94
C TYR A 44 10.45 4.36 4.45
N GLY A 45 10.64 3.17 3.90
CA GLY A 45 11.12 3.04 2.54
C GLY A 45 10.79 1.72 1.87
N LEU A 46 11.00 1.71 0.58
CA LEU A 46 10.87 0.54 -0.28
C LEU A 46 12.26 0.10 -0.72
N TYR A 47 12.63 -1.15 -0.44
CA TYR A 47 13.95 -1.70 -0.69
C TYR A 47 13.88 -2.91 -1.62
N PRO A 48 14.45 -2.83 -2.84
CA PRO A 48 14.44 -3.94 -3.79
C PRO A 48 15.21 -5.15 -3.26
N THR A 49 14.65 -6.34 -3.46
CA THR A 49 15.30 -7.63 -3.16
C THR A 49 16.10 -8.12 -4.36
N LYS A 50 16.93 -9.15 -4.15
CA LYS A 50 17.75 -9.78 -5.19
C LYS A 50 16.96 -10.27 -6.41
N ASP A 51 15.74 -10.71 -6.20
CA ASP A 51 14.83 -11.24 -7.23
C ASP A 51 13.84 -10.19 -7.79
N GLY A 52 14.10 -8.89 -7.54
CA GLY A 52 13.30 -7.79 -8.07
C GLY A 52 11.94 -7.57 -7.39
N ARG A 53 11.66 -8.28 -6.28
CA ARG A 53 10.56 -7.96 -5.39
C ARG A 53 10.96 -6.78 -4.49
N VAL A 54 10.08 -6.40 -3.56
CA VAL A 54 10.31 -5.23 -2.72
C VAL A 54 9.96 -5.54 -1.27
N VAL A 55 10.85 -5.17 -0.36
CA VAL A 55 10.56 -5.04 1.07
C VAL A 55 9.97 -3.64 1.31
N ALA A 56 8.78 -3.58 1.88
CA ALA A 56 8.23 -2.36 2.47
C ALA A 56 8.63 -2.35 3.96
N ALA A 57 9.41 -1.36 4.36
CA ALA A 57 9.85 -1.16 5.73
C ALA A 57 9.22 0.10 6.31
N ALA A 58 8.62 -0.01 7.50
CA ALA A 58 8.00 1.07 8.25
C ALA A 58 8.33 1.03 9.77
N PRO A 59 9.55 0.62 10.22
CA PRO A 59 9.92 0.56 11.62
C PRO A 59 10.21 1.96 12.19
N LEU A 60 9.21 2.82 12.28
CA LEU A 60 9.36 4.21 12.70
C LEU A 60 9.77 4.34 14.18
N GLU A 61 9.13 3.57 15.05
CA GLU A 61 9.41 3.55 16.47
C GLU A 61 10.71 2.80 16.77
N GLN A 62 11.45 3.26 17.80
CA GLN A 62 12.79 2.76 18.08
C GLN A 62 12.84 1.25 18.29
N LYS A 63 11.88 0.66 18.98
CA LYS A 63 11.85 -0.79 19.24
C LYS A 63 11.73 -1.62 17.95
N PHE A 64 10.95 -1.15 16.98
CA PHE A 64 10.80 -1.82 15.68
C PHE A 64 12.03 -1.60 14.81
N TRP A 65 12.63 -0.42 14.88
CA TRP A 65 13.89 -0.10 14.21
C TRP A 65 15.04 -1.00 14.69
N ASP A 66 15.20 -1.16 15.99
CA ASP A 66 16.22 -2.03 16.56
C ASP A 66 16.02 -3.48 16.09
N THR A 67 14.77 -3.99 16.16
CA THR A 67 14.42 -5.33 15.67
C THR A 67 14.73 -5.47 14.16
N PHE A 68 14.36 -4.48 13.36
CA PHE A 68 14.63 -4.48 11.92
C PHE A 68 16.12 -4.49 11.63
N CYS A 69 16.90 -3.62 12.29
CA CYS A 69 18.36 -3.56 12.15
C CYS A 69 19.03 -4.90 12.48
N ASP A 70 18.58 -5.56 13.55
CA ASP A 70 19.11 -6.88 13.93
C ASP A 70 18.79 -7.94 12.90
N LEU A 71 17.55 -7.97 12.39
CA LEU A 71 17.09 -8.96 11.41
C LEU A 71 17.82 -8.85 10.06
N ILE A 72 18.16 -7.62 9.64
CA ILE A 72 18.89 -7.41 8.39
C ILE A 72 20.41 -7.42 8.58
N GLY A 73 20.90 -7.38 9.83
CA GLY A 73 22.34 -7.31 10.14
C GLY A 73 22.94 -5.94 9.83
N LEU A 74 22.17 -4.85 10.07
CA LEU A 74 22.70 -3.49 9.88
C LEU A 74 23.77 -3.18 10.91
N GLU A 75 24.91 -2.68 10.46
CA GLU A 75 26.05 -2.36 11.30
C GLU A 75 25.73 -1.18 12.24
N PRO A 76 26.34 -1.13 13.45
CA PRO A 76 26.03 -0.13 14.47
C PRO A 76 26.18 1.32 14.00
N GLU A 77 27.15 1.61 13.14
CA GLU A 77 27.42 2.96 12.63
C GLU A 77 26.29 3.54 11.76
N PHE A 78 25.44 2.68 11.18
CA PHE A 78 24.28 3.09 10.36
C PHE A 78 22.96 3.16 11.16
N ARG A 79 22.94 2.68 12.42
CA ARG A 79 21.71 2.59 13.21
C ARG A 79 21.23 3.93 13.74
N ASP A 80 22.11 4.91 13.90
CA ASP A 80 21.76 6.30 14.16
C ASP A 80 21.44 6.98 12.82
N ASP A 81 20.27 6.68 12.31
CA ASP A 81 19.79 7.05 10.97
C ASP A 81 19.63 8.57 10.77
N GLY A 82 19.54 9.34 11.85
CA GLY A 82 19.51 10.81 11.82
C GLY A 82 20.83 11.46 11.40
N LYS A 83 21.97 10.79 11.63
CA LYS A 83 23.30 11.32 11.27
C LYS A 83 23.53 11.45 9.79
N ASN A 84 23.21 10.41 9.03
CA ASN A 84 23.34 10.37 7.57
C ASN A 84 22.25 9.48 6.96
N PRO A 85 21.02 9.99 6.81
CA PRO A 85 19.90 9.21 6.29
C PRO A 85 20.18 8.60 4.91
N ALA A 86 20.90 9.32 4.05
CA ALA A 86 21.20 8.84 2.70
C ALA A 86 22.14 7.62 2.71
N ALA A 87 23.20 7.66 3.51
CA ALA A 87 24.11 6.54 3.66
C ALA A 87 23.42 5.32 4.28
N THR A 88 22.61 5.53 5.31
CA THR A 88 21.82 4.47 5.95
C THR A 88 20.86 3.81 4.96
N LYS A 89 20.12 4.60 4.16
CA LYS A 89 19.24 4.07 3.11
C LYS A 89 19.99 3.25 2.08
N ALA A 90 21.13 3.75 1.60
CA ALA A 90 21.98 3.04 0.64
C ALA A 90 22.47 1.72 1.22
N ARG A 91 22.88 1.70 2.50
CA ARG A 91 23.35 0.49 3.16
C ARG A 91 22.25 -0.54 3.34
N ILE A 92 21.06 -0.14 3.79
CA ILE A 92 19.88 -1.02 3.88
C ILE A 92 19.54 -1.60 2.50
N ALA A 93 19.51 -0.77 1.45
CA ALA A 93 19.23 -1.23 0.11
C ALA A 93 20.25 -2.28 -0.36
N ALA A 94 21.54 -2.06 -0.09
CA ALA A 94 22.59 -3.01 -0.42
C ALA A 94 22.41 -4.36 0.31
N ILE A 95 22.05 -4.33 1.59
CA ILE A 95 21.79 -5.55 2.38
C ILE A 95 20.55 -6.29 1.85
N ILE A 96 19.43 -5.58 1.65
CA ILE A 96 18.18 -6.21 1.19
C ILE A 96 18.35 -6.84 -0.20
N ALA A 97 19.15 -6.24 -1.06
CA ALA A 97 19.46 -6.76 -2.40
C ALA A 97 20.31 -8.05 -2.41
N THR A 98 20.85 -8.48 -1.28
CA THR A 98 21.64 -9.74 -1.22
C THR A 98 20.79 -11.00 -1.24
N GLU A 99 19.50 -10.90 -0.83
CA GLU A 99 18.63 -12.06 -0.65
C GLU A 99 17.32 -11.91 -1.40
N THR A 100 16.65 -13.05 -1.64
CA THR A 100 15.32 -13.07 -2.28
C THR A 100 14.22 -12.65 -1.33
N ALA A 101 13.06 -12.28 -1.89
CA ALA A 101 11.88 -11.92 -1.12
C ALA A 101 11.42 -13.03 -0.16
N ASP A 102 11.55 -14.29 -0.56
CA ASP A 102 11.12 -15.43 0.30
C ASP A 102 12.03 -15.59 1.52
N ILE A 103 13.33 -15.35 1.38
CA ILE A 103 14.27 -15.35 2.51
C ILE A 103 13.90 -14.21 3.46
N TRP A 104 13.65 -13.00 2.97
CA TRP A 104 13.24 -11.88 3.81
C TRP A 104 11.89 -12.11 4.48
N ARG A 105 10.91 -12.67 3.75
CA ARG A 105 9.61 -13.04 4.32
C ARG A 105 9.78 -13.99 5.50
N SER A 106 10.64 -14.99 5.36
CA SER A 106 10.93 -15.95 6.43
C SER A 106 11.63 -15.30 7.63
N ARG A 107 12.56 -14.37 7.39
CA ARG A 107 13.27 -13.65 8.47
C ARG A 107 12.35 -12.71 9.25
N PHE A 108 11.38 -12.07 8.58
CA PHE A 108 10.42 -11.15 9.20
C PHE A 108 9.22 -11.87 9.83
N ALA A 109 8.96 -13.12 9.47
CA ALA A 109 7.79 -13.86 9.96
C ALA A 109 7.75 -13.94 11.48
N GLY A 110 6.65 -13.50 12.08
CA GLY A 110 6.44 -13.50 13.53
C GLY A 110 7.35 -12.53 14.30
N LYS A 111 8.03 -11.59 13.61
CA LYS A 111 8.87 -10.57 14.24
C LYS A 111 8.17 -9.22 14.21
N ASP A 112 8.29 -8.50 15.32
CA ASP A 112 7.70 -7.16 15.48
C ASP A 112 8.66 -6.10 14.91
N CYS A 113 8.75 -6.03 13.57
CA CYS A 113 9.68 -5.16 12.84
C CYS A 113 9.00 -4.25 11.80
N CYS A 114 7.69 -4.23 11.73
CA CYS A 114 6.90 -3.42 10.79
C CYS A 114 7.39 -3.53 9.33
N CYS A 115 7.73 -4.74 8.89
CA CYS A 115 8.23 -5.00 7.53
C CYS A 115 7.45 -6.12 6.86
N THR A 116 7.26 -5.99 5.55
CA THR A 116 6.61 -7.02 4.73
C THR A 116 7.15 -7.00 3.31
N ILE A 117 6.90 -8.10 2.58
CA ILE A 117 7.14 -8.13 1.13
C ILE A 117 5.91 -7.55 0.43
N VAL A 118 6.12 -6.58 -0.45
CA VAL A 118 5.05 -5.99 -1.26
C VAL A 118 4.45 -7.09 -2.15
N ALA A 119 3.15 -7.33 -1.99
CA ALA A 119 2.39 -8.22 -2.87
C ALA A 119 2.18 -7.53 -4.23
N ASN A 120 2.31 -8.27 -5.33
CA ASN A 120 1.78 -7.80 -6.60
C ASN A 120 0.25 -7.96 -6.63
N LEU A 121 -0.40 -7.34 -7.60
CA LEU A 121 -1.87 -7.37 -7.66
C LEU A 121 -2.43 -8.79 -7.85
N GLY A 122 -1.75 -9.63 -8.64
CA GLY A 122 -2.14 -11.03 -8.84
C GLY A 122 -2.08 -11.83 -7.53
N ASP A 123 -1.00 -11.67 -6.75
CA ASP A 123 -0.85 -12.31 -5.44
C ASP A 123 -1.96 -11.83 -4.48
N ALA A 124 -2.28 -10.53 -4.50
CA ALA A 124 -3.29 -9.95 -3.62
C ALA A 124 -4.72 -10.50 -3.89
N LEU A 125 -5.05 -10.79 -5.14
CA LEU A 125 -6.37 -11.35 -5.50
C LEU A 125 -6.60 -12.76 -4.91
N THR A 126 -5.54 -13.50 -4.65
CA THR A 126 -5.58 -14.87 -4.12
C THR A 126 -5.09 -14.98 -2.68
N ASP A 127 -4.77 -13.86 -2.04
CA ASP A 127 -4.28 -13.83 -0.68
C ASP A 127 -5.30 -14.44 0.30
N PRO A 128 -4.89 -15.37 1.18
CA PRO A 128 -5.79 -16.03 2.13
C PRO A 128 -6.55 -15.06 3.04
N HIS A 129 -5.95 -13.94 3.43
CA HIS A 129 -6.61 -12.92 4.25
C HIS A 129 -7.78 -12.28 3.50
N TYR A 130 -7.57 -11.83 2.24
CA TYR A 130 -8.64 -11.22 1.44
C TYR A 130 -9.70 -12.24 1.03
N THR A 131 -9.30 -13.49 0.79
CA THR A 131 -10.22 -14.60 0.54
C THR A 131 -11.12 -14.87 1.76
N ALA A 132 -10.54 -14.98 2.97
CA ALA A 132 -11.30 -15.17 4.19
C ALA A 132 -12.26 -14.00 4.51
N ARG A 133 -11.91 -12.77 4.11
CA ARG A 133 -12.77 -11.59 4.23
C ARG A 133 -13.82 -11.46 3.12
N GLY A 134 -13.81 -12.34 2.13
CA GLY A 134 -14.72 -12.27 0.99
C GLY A 134 -14.58 -10.99 0.14
N VAL A 135 -13.37 -10.41 0.07
CA VAL A 135 -13.16 -9.10 -0.57
C VAL A 135 -13.52 -9.14 -2.06
N PHE A 136 -13.22 -10.25 -2.72
CA PHE A 136 -13.41 -10.44 -4.18
C PHE A 136 -14.48 -11.49 -4.51
N GLN A 137 -15.46 -11.71 -3.63
CA GLN A 137 -16.48 -12.76 -3.81
C GLN A 137 -17.60 -12.41 -4.79
N HIS A 138 -17.75 -11.13 -5.14
CA HIS A 138 -18.67 -10.69 -6.18
C HIS A 138 -18.02 -10.79 -7.55
N VAL A 139 -18.78 -11.20 -8.54
CA VAL A 139 -18.31 -11.39 -9.92
C VAL A 139 -19.11 -10.53 -10.88
N LEU A 140 -18.41 -9.82 -11.75
CA LEU A 140 -18.99 -9.12 -12.89
C LEU A 140 -18.76 -9.94 -14.17
N THR A 141 -19.75 -9.96 -15.04
CA THR A 141 -19.63 -10.53 -16.39
C THR A 141 -19.93 -9.46 -17.43
N ASN A 142 -19.23 -9.51 -18.56
CA ASN A 142 -19.55 -8.71 -19.72
C ASN A 142 -20.55 -9.45 -20.63
N PRO A 143 -21.13 -8.80 -21.66
CA PRO A 143 -22.05 -9.43 -22.59
C PRO A 143 -21.47 -10.65 -23.33
N GLU A 144 -20.14 -10.69 -23.51
CA GLU A 144 -19.41 -11.79 -24.18
C GLU A 144 -19.11 -12.96 -23.24
N GLY A 145 -19.51 -12.86 -21.95
CA GLY A 145 -19.34 -13.91 -20.96
C GLY A 145 -17.98 -13.93 -20.24
N ALA A 146 -17.11 -12.94 -20.47
CA ALA A 146 -15.88 -12.82 -19.68
C ALA A 146 -16.23 -12.37 -18.26
N ALA A 147 -15.58 -12.99 -17.27
CA ALA A 147 -15.84 -12.76 -15.86
C ALA A 147 -14.61 -12.16 -15.14
N MET A 148 -14.85 -11.28 -14.18
CA MET A 148 -13.81 -10.73 -13.30
C MET A 148 -14.36 -10.52 -11.90
N PRO A 149 -13.51 -10.54 -10.85
CA PRO A 149 -13.92 -10.10 -9.53
C PRO A 149 -14.40 -8.64 -9.58
N ALA A 150 -15.54 -8.36 -8.96
CA ALA A 150 -15.98 -6.99 -8.78
C ALA A 150 -15.06 -6.28 -7.77
N LEU A 151 -14.79 -5.00 -7.99
CA LEU A 151 -14.00 -4.22 -7.03
C LEU A 151 -14.76 -4.11 -5.70
N PRO A 152 -14.09 -4.28 -4.56
CA PRO A 152 -14.75 -4.22 -3.27
C PRO A 152 -15.23 -2.78 -2.99
N VAL A 153 -16.45 -2.67 -2.45
CA VAL A 153 -16.92 -1.41 -1.89
C VAL A 153 -16.32 -1.27 -0.49
N PRO A 154 -15.66 -0.14 -0.13
CA PRO A 154 -15.01 0.04 1.16
C PRO A 154 -16.03 0.36 2.28
N LEU A 155 -17.02 -0.49 2.45
CA LEU A 155 -18.04 -0.43 3.49
C LEU A 155 -17.99 -1.71 4.35
N ASP A 156 -18.51 -1.60 5.56
CA ASP A 156 -18.72 -2.77 6.41
C ASP A 156 -19.55 -3.83 5.67
N PRO A 157 -19.22 -5.13 5.80
CA PRO A 157 -19.98 -6.21 5.16
C PRO A 157 -21.48 -6.18 5.42
N GLY A 158 -21.93 -5.69 6.59
CA GLY A 158 -23.36 -5.53 6.92
C GLY A 158 -24.12 -4.54 6.04
N PHE A 159 -23.40 -3.65 5.32
CA PHE A 159 -23.98 -2.69 4.38
C PHE A 159 -23.79 -3.09 2.92
N ARG A 160 -23.22 -4.27 2.65
CA ARG A 160 -23.04 -4.77 1.29
C ARG A 160 -24.16 -5.71 0.92
N ALA A 161 -24.50 -5.74 -0.38
CA ALA A 161 -25.37 -6.79 -0.88
C ALA A 161 -24.74 -8.18 -0.63
N ALA A 162 -25.58 -9.18 -0.41
CA ALA A 162 -25.09 -10.56 -0.36
C ALA A 162 -24.40 -10.93 -1.66
N PRO A 163 -23.38 -11.82 -1.63
CA PRO A 163 -22.74 -12.31 -2.84
C PRO A 163 -23.81 -12.89 -3.77
N ALA A 164 -23.96 -12.29 -4.93
CA ALA A 164 -24.83 -12.81 -5.97
C ALA A 164 -24.00 -13.62 -6.97
N THR A 165 -24.63 -14.58 -7.60
CA THR A 165 -24.13 -15.16 -8.84
C THR A 165 -23.88 -13.99 -9.82
N ALA A 166 -22.85 -14.05 -10.62
CA ALA A 166 -22.33 -12.98 -11.47
C ALA A 166 -23.36 -11.92 -11.91
N ILE A 167 -23.02 -10.65 -11.72
CA ILE A 167 -23.83 -9.51 -12.17
C ILE A 167 -23.35 -9.12 -13.57
N ALA A 168 -24.25 -9.09 -14.54
CA ALA A 168 -23.92 -8.62 -15.87
C ALA A 168 -23.76 -7.09 -15.90
N SER A 169 -22.72 -6.61 -16.58
CA SER A 169 -22.61 -5.18 -16.87
C SER A 169 -23.73 -4.76 -17.87
N PRO A 170 -24.32 -3.57 -17.75
CA PRO A 170 -25.31 -3.10 -18.70
C PRO A 170 -24.68 -2.90 -20.08
N ALA A 171 -25.43 -3.16 -21.13
CA ALA A 171 -25.01 -2.81 -22.48
C ALA A 171 -24.93 -1.28 -22.65
N LEU A 172 -24.13 -0.82 -23.60
CA LEU A 172 -23.99 0.62 -23.88
C LEU A 172 -25.37 1.22 -24.18
N GLY A 173 -25.74 2.27 -23.42
CA GLY A 173 -27.01 2.97 -23.57
C GLY A 173 -28.24 2.27 -22.96
N ALA A 174 -28.09 1.14 -22.28
CA ALA A 174 -29.20 0.39 -21.70
C ALA A 174 -30.08 1.25 -20.76
N ASP A 175 -29.44 2.14 -20.01
CA ASP A 175 -30.12 2.98 -19.01
C ASP A 175 -30.43 4.39 -19.49
N ASN A 176 -30.22 4.72 -20.76
CA ASN A 176 -30.45 6.07 -21.31
C ASN A 176 -31.88 6.55 -21.07
N LYS A 177 -32.87 5.69 -21.22
CA LYS A 177 -34.26 6.04 -20.98
C LYS A 177 -34.59 6.41 -19.53
N THR A 178 -33.80 5.88 -18.59
CA THR A 178 -33.99 6.14 -17.15
C THR A 178 -33.34 7.45 -16.72
N TYR A 179 -32.18 7.80 -17.30
CA TYR A 179 -31.38 8.91 -16.81
C TYR A 179 -31.31 10.12 -17.76
N LEU A 180 -31.64 9.95 -19.04
CA LEU A 180 -31.55 11.03 -20.05
C LEU A 180 -32.93 11.50 -20.53
N ALA A 181 -34.02 11.02 -19.94
CA ALA A 181 -35.39 11.44 -20.24
C ALA A 181 -35.78 12.73 -19.51
#